data_eb6699c126684294356c37d0e1c0bf2f
#
_entry.id   eb6699c126684294356c37d0e1c0bf2f
#
_cell.length_a   1.000
_cell.length_b   1.000
_cell.length_c   1.000
_cell.angle_alpha   90.00
_cell.angle_beta   90.00
_cell.angle_gamma   90.00
#
_symmetry.space_group_name_H-M   'P 1'
#
loop_
_entity.id
_entity.type
_entity.pdbx_description
1 polymer ?
#
loop_
_entity_poly.entity_id
_entity_poly.type
_entity_poly.pdbx_seq_one_letter_code
_entity_poly.pdbx_strand_id
1 'polypeptide(L)'
;AREPFDPSKIHNFFNQEWPGVIRSKGFFWISSRPEFIGEVSQAGAFVRHQGIGRWWTTVPKDRWPEGPDFDALMDKYWNKDFGDRRQEIVFIGLKSEMNEKNIRERLDACLIKNYLEDPNSYHKAVDPFPVWFQKVA
;
A
#
# COMPACT_ATOMS: atom_id res chain seq x y z
N ALA A 1 2.62 -8.51 0.99
CA ALA A 1 3.28 -8.14 2.25
C ALA A 1 2.31 -7.49 3.21
N ARG A 2 2.61 -7.54 4.47
CA ARG A 2 1.77 -6.98 5.55
C ARG A 2 2.38 -5.72 6.18
N GLU A 3 3.69 -5.66 6.30
CA GLU A 3 4.39 -4.50 6.86
C GLU A 3 4.14 -3.27 5.98
N PRO A 4 4.18 -2.07 6.57
CA PRO A 4 4.00 -0.85 5.78
C PRO A 4 5.23 -0.55 4.93
N PHE A 5 5.02 0.20 3.88
CA PHE A 5 6.13 0.82 3.15
C PHE A 5 6.64 2.07 3.90
N ASP A 6 7.95 2.28 3.84
CA ASP A 6 8.53 3.58 4.14
C ASP A 6 8.06 4.60 3.09
N PRO A 7 7.47 5.74 3.51
CA PRO A 7 6.88 6.66 2.53
C PRO A 7 7.84 7.18 1.46
N SER A 8 9.04 7.56 1.85
CA SER A 8 10.04 8.10 0.91
C SER A 8 10.53 7.03 -0.07
N LYS A 9 10.77 5.83 0.43
CA LYS A 9 11.27 4.73 -0.40
C LYS A 9 10.25 4.29 -1.44
N ILE A 10 9.00 4.11 -1.03
CA ILE A 10 7.96 3.68 -1.97
C ILE A 10 7.59 4.78 -2.95
N HIS A 11 7.61 6.03 -2.53
CA HIS A 11 7.40 7.17 -3.42
C HIS A 11 8.47 7.21 -4.51
N ASN A 12 9.72 7.03 -4.14
CA ASN A 12 10.81 6.94 -5.12
C ASN A 12 10.64 5.76 -6.07
N PHE A 13 10.23 4.60 -5.54
CA PHE A 13 9.95 3.42 -6.37
C PHE A 13 8.88 3.71 -7.43
N PHE A 14 7.78 4.33 -7.04
CA PHE A 14 6.69 4.65 -7.98
C PHE A 14 7.08 5.67 -9.04
N ASN A 15 8.04 6.53 -8.76
CA ASN A 15 8.49 7.56 -9.70
C ASN A 15 9.63 7.11 -10.60
N GLN A 16 10.10 5.87 -10.46
CA GLN A 16 11.10 5.30 -11.35
C GLN A 16 10.43 4.59 -12.53
N GLU A 17 11.12 4.59 -13.66
CA GLU A 17 10.72 3.76 -14.79
C GLU A 17 11.25 2.34 -14.60
N TRP A 18 10.39 1.37 -14.86
CA TRP A 18 10.76 -0.04 -14.77
C TRP A 18 10.75 -0.65 -16.17
N PRO A 19 11.92 -1.09 -16.69
CA PRO A 19 11.99 -1.66 -18.03
C PRO A 19 10.99 -2.79 -18.21
N GLY A 20 10.25 -2.73 -19.31
CA GLY A 20 9.28 -3.75 -19.68
C GLY A 20 7.93 -3.68 -18.98
N VAL A 21 7.77 -2.85 -17.94
CA VAL A 21 6.49 -2.66 -17.27
C VAL A 21 5.61 -1.73 -18.09
N ILE A 22 4.46 -2.24 -18.53
CA ILE A 22 3.47 -1.48 -19.30
C ILE A 22 2.47 -0.82 -18.38
N ARG A 23 2.04 -1.56 -17.36
CA ARG A 23 0.99 -1.12 -16.43
C ARG A 23 1.22 -1.74 -15.06
N SER A 24 0.91 -0.99 -14.02
CA SER A 24 0.80 -1.51 -12.66
C SER A 24 -0.40 -0.90 -11.96
N LYS A 25 -1.01 -1.66 -11.08
CA LYS A 25 -2.13 -1.20 -10.28
C LYS A 25 -2.23 -2.01 -9.00
N GLY A 26 -2.59 -1.34 -7.93
CA GLY A 26 -2.83 -2.01 -6.68
C GLY A 26 -3.02 -1.04 -5.53
N PHE A 27 -3.04 -1.60 -4.33
CA PHE A 27 -3.18 -0.81 -3.12
C PHE A 27 -2.04 -1.12 -2.14
N PHE A 28 -1.81 -0.18 -1.25
CA PHE A 28 -0.69 -0.22 -0.31
C PHE A 28 -1.02 0.62 0.93
N TRP A 29 -0.17 0.47 1.94
CA TRP A 29 -0.21 1.39 3.07
C TRP A 29 1.21 1.81 3.46
N ILE A 30 1.30 3.02 4.02
CA ILE A 30 2.55 3.64 4.42
C ILE A 30 2.53 3.94 5.91
N SER A 31 3.70 3.91 6.54
CA SER A 31 3.81 4.07 8.00
C SER A 31 3.32 5.41 8.52
N SER A 32 3.39 6.45 7.70
CA SER A 32 2.96 7.80 8.06
C SER A 32 1.45 8.00 8.05
N ARG A 33 0.69 7.09 7.42
CA ARG A 33 -0.78 7.16 7.27
C ARG A 33 -1.42 5.80 7.54
N PRO A 34 -1.28 5.26 8.76
CA PRO A 34 -1.67 3.87 9.03
C PRO A 34 -3.17 3.61 8.95
N GLU A 35 -4.00 4.65 8.95
CA GLU A 35 -5.44 4.53 8.83
C GLU A 35 -5.91 4.33 7.40
N PHE A 36 -5.13 4.74 6.40
CA PHE A 36 -5.61 4.92 5.04
C PHE A 36 -5.04 3.91 4.04
N ILE A 37 -5.89 3.54 3.09
CA ILE A 37 -5.52 2.71 1.95
C ILE A 37 -5.03 3.64 0.84
N GLY A 38 -3.79 3.44 0.39
CA GLY A 38 -3.27 4.07 -0.80
C GLY A 38 -3.52 3.21 -2.03
N GLU A 39 -3.82 3.85 -3.16
CA GLU A 39 -3.90 3.20 -4.46
C GLU A 39 -2.84 3.78 -5.38
N VAL A 40 -2.16 2.91 -6.12
CA VAL A 40 -1.26 3.31 -7.20
C VAL A 40 -1.80 2.77 -8.52
N SER A 41 -1.71 3.59 -9.55
CA SER A 41 -2.04 3.21 -10.92
C SER A 41 -0.99 3.82 -11.84
N GLN A 42 -0.37 2.99 -12.67
CA GLN A 42 0.66 3.42 -13.61
C GLN A 42 0.35 2.86 -15.00
N ALA A 43 0.43 3.74 -16.00
CA ALA A 43 0.29 3.39 -17.40
C ALA A 43 1.35 4.15 -18.20
N GLY A 44 2.33 3.41 -18.75
CA GLY A 44 3.49 4.02 -19.39
C GLY A 44 4.29 4.87 -18.41
N ALA A 45 4.54 6.12 -18.76
CA ALA A 45 5.26 7.07 -17.90
C ALA A 45 4.35 7.78 -16.88
N PHE A 46 3.04 7.58 -16.93
CA PHE A 46 2.11 8.21 -16.01
C PHE A 46 1.92 7.37 -14.77
N VAL A 47 2.18 7.98 -13.62
CA VAL A 47 1.94 7.38 -12.30
C VAL A 47 0.95 8.24 -11.54
N ARG A 48 -0.09 7.59 -11.02
CA ARG A 48 -1.09 8.24 -10.17
C ARG A 48 -1.18 7.47 -8.86
N HIS A 49 -1.22 8.19 -7.76
CA HIS A 49 -1.51 7.60 -6.46
C HIS A 49 -2.50 8.47 -5.71
N GLN A 50 -3.37 7.84 -4.93
CA GLN A 50 -4.44 8.50 -4.19
C GLN A 50 -4.86 7.66 -2.98
N GLY A 51 -5.52 8.28 -2.03
CA GLY A 51 -6.21 7.55 -0.97
C GLY A 51 -7.58 7.10 -1.45
N ILE A 52 -7.96 5.88 -1.11
CA ILE A 52 -9.25 5.30 -1.53
C ILE A 52 -10.17 4.91 -0.38
N GLY A 53 -9.71 5.01 0.86
CA GLY A 53 -10.52 4.68 2.01
C GLY A 53 -9.68 4.41 3.25
N ARG A 54 -10.32 3.82 4.25
CA ARG A 54 -9.68 3.43 5.51
C ARG A 54 -9.66 1.92 5.64
N TRP A 55 -8.61 1.41 6.27
CA TRP A 55 -8.53 0.01 6.64
C TRP A 55 -9.57 -0.31 7.74
N TRP A 56 -10.21 -1.46 7.64
CA TRP A 56 -11.22 -1.86 8.60
C TRP A 56 -10.67 -1.99 10.02
N THR A 57 -9.41 -2.37 10.16
CA THR A 57 -8.75 -2.42 11.47
C THR A 57 -8.76 -1.08 12.21
N THR A 58 -8.89 0.03 11.49
CA THR A 58 -8.93 1.39 12.05
C THR A 58 -10.34 1.96 12.13
N VAL A 59 -11.34 1.20 11.74
CA VAL A 59 -12.75 1.55 11.83
C VAL A 59 -13.36 0.83 13.03
N PRO A 60 -14.11 1.51 13.93
CA PRO A 60 -14.77 0.84 15.04
C PRO A 60 -15.66 -0.31 14.56
N LYS A 61 -15.61 -1.43 15.27
CA LYS A 61 -16.32 -2.65 14.88
C LYS A 61 -17.83 -2.48 14.77
N ASP A 62 -18.41 -1.58 15.55
CA ASP A 62 -19.85 -1.27 15.49
C ASP A 62 -20.26 -0.58 14.17
N ARG A 63 -19.28 -0.11 13.39
CA ARG A 63 -19.51 0.45 12.05
C ARG A 63 -19.16 -0.49 10.91
N TRP A 64 -18.74 -1.72 11.22
CA TRP A 64 -18.45 -2.71 10.19
C TRP A 64 -19.74 -3.17 9.53
N PRO A 65 -19.72 -3.44 8.20
CA PRO A 65 -20.85 -4.06 7.54
C PRO A 65 -21.22 -5.40 8.17
N GLU A 66 -22.50 -5.74 8.15
CA GLU A 66 -22.99 -7.03 8.61
C GLU A 66 -23.22 -7.94 7.40
N GLY A 67 -23.06 -9.23 7.63
CA GLY A 67 -23.39 -10.26 6.65
C GLY A 67 -22.24 -11.22 6.33
N PRO A 68 -22.58 -12.36 5.71
CA PRO A 68 -21.62 -13.43 5.46
C PRO A 68 -20.51 -13.05 4.47
N ASP A 69 -20.78 -12.18 3.52
CA ASP A 69 -19.77 -11.76 2.53
C ASP A 69 -18.66 -10.94 3.18
N PHE A 70 -19.03 -10.02 4.07
CA PHE A 70 -18.04 -9.23 4.80
C PHE A 70 -17.26 -10.09 5.79
N ASP A 71 -17.93 -11.00 6.49
CA ASP A 71 -17.30 -11.92 7.43
C ASP A 71 -16.28 -12.80 6.72
N ALA A 72 -16.62 -13.33 5.55
CA ALA A 72 -15.71 -14.14 4.74
C ALA A 72 -14.50 -13.34 4.26
N LEU A 73 -14.71 -12.07 3.89
CA LEU A 73 -13.62 -11.16 3.49
C LEU A 73 -12.65 -10.92 4.66
N MET A 74 -13.18 -10.67 5.85
CA MET A 74 -12.35 -10.45 7.04
C MET A 74 -11.59 -11.72 7.44
N ASP A 75 -12.23 -12.88 7.39
CA ASP A 75 -11.56 -14.16 7.68
C ASP A 75 -10.41 -14.42 6.72
N LYS A 76 -10.59 -14.09 5.45
CA LYS A 76 -9.57 -14.31 4.42
C LYS A 76 -8.35 -13.40 4.62
N TYR A 77 -8.56 -12.13 4.97
CA TYR A 77 -7.50 -11.12 4.95
C TYR A 77 -7.03 -10.65 6.32
N TRP A 78 -7.68 -11.09 7.40
CA TRP A 78 -7.31 -10.63 8.73
C TRP A 78 -5.99 -11.22 9.20
N ASN A 79 -5.11 -10.33 9.66
CA ASN A 79 -3.84 -10.70 10.29
C ASN A 79 -3.86 -10.20 11.74
N LYS A 80 -3.36 -11.00 12.66
CA LYS A 80 -3.40 -10.66 14.09
C LYS A 80 -2.64 -9.37 14.44
N ASP A 81 -1.60 -9.05 13.69
CA ASP A 81 -0.73 -7.90 13.96
C ASP A 81 -1.15 -6.65 13.18
N PHE A 82 -1.66 -6.82 11.95
CA PHE A 82 -1.92 -5.73 11.04
C PHE A 82 -3.40 -5.55 10.66
N GLY A 83 -4.28 -6.45 11.12
CA GLY A 83 -5.68 -6.44 10.69
C GLY A 83 -5.79 -6.77 9.22
N ASP A 84 -6.55 -5.98 8.48
CA ASP A 84 -6.72 -6.14 7.03
C ASP A 84 -5.66 -5.39 6.20
N ARG A 85 -4.74 -4.68 6.84
CA ARG A 85 -3.69 -3.92 6.16
C ARG A 85 -2.71 -4.83 5.43
N ARG A 86 -2.45 -4.52 4.18
CA ARG A 86 -1.55 -5.27 3.32
C ARG A 86 -1.22 -4.51 2.05
N GLN A 87 -0.28 -5.03 1.28
CA GLN A 87 0.07 -4.54 -0.05
C GLN A 87 -0.35 -5.59 -1.08
N GLU A 88 -1.01 -5.15 -2.15
CA GLU A 88 -1.26 -5.96 -3.34
C GLU A 88 -1.10 -5.09 -4.57
N ILE A 89 -0.05 -5.31 -5.35
CA ILE A 89 0.23 -4.55 -6.56
C ILE A 89 0.49 -5.53 -7.70
N VAL A 90 -0.26 -5.38 -8.79
CA VAL A 90 -0.13 -6.18 -9.99
C VAL A 90 0.71 -5.42 -11.02
N PHE A 91 1.70 -6.08 -11.58
CA PHE A 91 2.52 -5.54 -12.66
C PHE A 91 2.26 -6.33 -13.93
N ILE A 92 2.00 -5.63 -15.02
CA ILE A 92 1.82 -6.22 -16.35
C ILE A 92 2.91 -5.65 -17.25
N GLY A 93 3.62 -6.51 -17.92
CA GLY A 93 4.72 -6.07 -18.76
C GLY A 93 5.14 -7.11 -19.80
N LEU A 94 6.17 -6.75 -20.57
CA LEU A 94 6.74 -7.61 -21.57
C LEU A 94 7.64 -8.67 -20.91
N LYS A 95 7.33 -9.92 -21.12
CA LYS A 95 8.03 -11.06 -20.50
C LYS A 95 9.53 -11.04 -20.77
N SER A 96 9.94 -10.54 -21.93
CA SER A 96 11.36 -10.49 -22.33
C SER A 96 12.13 -9.33 -21.69
N GLU A 97 11.44 -8.31 -21.15
CA GLU A 97 12.07 -7.08 -20.67
C GLU A 97 11.81 -6.84 -19.19
N MET A 98 10.63 -7.25 -18.68
CA MET A 98 10.28 -7.05 -17.28
C MET A 98 11.04 -8.02 -16.38
N ASN A 99 11.76 -7.48 -15.40
CA ASN A 99 12.51 -8.27 -14.43
C ASN A 99 11.70 -8.37 -13.13
N GLU A 100 10.90 -9.42 -13.01
CA GLU A 100 10.05 -9.65 -11.84
C GLU A 100 10.85 -9.74 -10.54
N LYS A 101 11.97 -10.46 -10.57
CA LYS A 101 12.81 -10.63 -9.37
C LYS A 101 13.32 -9.29 -8.86
N ASN A 102 13.82 -8.44 -9.75
CA ASN A 102 14.32 -7.12 -9.40
C ASN A 102 13.21 -6.22 -8.83
N ILE A 103 12.03 -6.25 -9.44
CA ILE A 103 10.87 -5.48 -8.96
C ILE A 103 10.48 -5.92 -7.54
N ARG A 104 10.41 -7.23 -7.30
CA ARG A 104 10.10 -7.78 -5.97
C ARG A 104 11.13 -7.40 -4.92
N GLU A 105 12.40 -7.52 -5.24
CA GLU A 105 13.49 -7.15 -4.32
C GLU A 105 13.45 -5.67 -3.97
N ARG A 106 13.17 -4.81 -4.94
CA ARG A 106 13.07 -3.37 -4.73
C ARG A 106 11.85 -2.99 -3.90
N LEU A 107 10.71 -3.63 -4.13
CA LEU A 107 9.52 -3.45 -3.31
C LEU A 107 9.75 -3.91 -1.87
N ASP A 108 10.35 -5.08 -1.69
CA ASP A 108 10.66 -5.59 -0.35
C ASP A 108 11.62 -4.67 0.40
N ALA A 109 12.55 -4.03 -0.29
CA ALA A 109 13.46 -3.05 0.30
C ALA A 109 12.75 -1.78 0.78
N CYS A 110 11.54 -1.51 0.32
CA CYS A 110 10.73 -0.38 0.78
C CYS A 110 9.92 -0.70 2.05
N LEU A 111 9.82 -1.97 2.44
CA LEU A 111 9.07 -2.39 3.63
C LEU A 111 9.81 -2.05 4.92
N ILE A 112 9.04 -1.68 5.94
CA ILE A 112 9.56 -1.50 7.30
C ILE A 112 9.29 -2.80 8.06
N LYS A 113 10.27 -3.70 8.08
CA LYS A 113 10.10 -5.05 8.64
C LYS A 113 10.00 -5.07 10.16
N ASN A 114 10.54 -4.08 10.84
CA ASN A 114 10.49 -3.96 12.30
C ASN A 114 9.48 -2.92 12.78
N TYR A 115 8.46 -2.65 11.97
CA TYR A 115 7.44 -1.63 12.28
C TYR A 115 6.80 -1.83 13.65
N LEU A 116 6.46 -3.06 14.02
CA LEU A 116 5.77 -3.36 15.28
C LEU A 116 6.61 -3.12 16.53
N GLU A 117 7.93 -3.02 16.39
CA GLU A 117 8.82 -2.73 17.52
C GLU A 117 8.66 -1.30 18.02
N ASP A 118 8.41 -0.34 17.12
CA ASP A 118 8.19 1.06 17.48
C ASP A 118 7.35 1.78 16.42
N PRO A 119 6.03 1.48 16.35
CA PRO A 119 5.17 2.08 15.34
C PRO A 119 5.16 3.60 15.36
N ASN A 120 5.22 4.20 16.55
CA ASN A 120 5.12 5.66 16.71
C ASN A 120 6.29 6.40 16.03
N SER A 121 7.49 5.85 16.05
CA SER A 121 8.63 6.49 15.38
C SER A 121 8.45 6.48 13.86
N TYR A 122 7.88 5.42 13.31
CA TYR A 122 7.63 5.31 11.88
C TYR A 122 6.45 6.15 11.39
N HIS A 123 5.50 6.48 12.27
CA HIS A 123 4.42 7.42 11.94
C HIS A 123 4.93 8.83 11.65
N LYS A 124 6.09 9.17 12.17
CA LYS A 124 6.72 10.49 12.00
C LYS A 124 7.69 10.54 10.82
N ALA A 125 7.78 9.48 10.02
CA ALA A 125 8.65 9.45 8.86
C ALA A 125 8.31 10.56 7.86
N VAL A 126 9.32 11.02 7.13
CA VAL A 126 9.13 12.00 6.06
C VAL A 126 8.18 11.41 5.01
N ASP A 127 7.11 12.13 4.71
CA ASP A 127 6.05 11.67 3.83
C ASP A 127 5.94 12.61 2.63
N PRO A 128 6.48 12.22 1.46
CA PRO A 128 6.44 13.04 0.26
C PRO A 128 5.11 12.99 -0.51
N PHE A 129 4.17 12.15 -0.07
CA PHE A 129 2.88 12.04 -0.76
C PHE A 129 2.03 13.28 -0.54
N PRO A 130 1.27 13.72 -1.55
CA PRO A 130 0.31 14.80 -1.38
C PRO A 130 -0.83 14.37 -0.45
N VAL A 131 -1.67 15.33 -0.07
CA VAL A 131 -2.88 15.05 0.72
C VAL A 131 -3.80 14.18 -0.12
N TRP A 132 -4.19 13.01 0.43
CA TRP A 132 -5.08 12.08 -0.26
C TRP A 132 -6.57 12.45 -0.12
N PHE A 133 -6.92 13.06 1.00
CA PHE A 133 -8.31 13.44 1.26
C PHE A 133 -8.35 14.93 1.60
N GLN A 134 -9.21 15.67 0.89
CA GLN A 134 -9.43 17.08 1.23
C GLN A 134 -10.29 17.18 2.47
N LYS A 135 -9.89 18.08 3.38
CA LYS A 135 -10.77 18.44 4.49
C LYS A 135 -11.96 19.20 3.91
N VAL A 136 -13.16 18.69 4.16
CA VAL A 136 -14.38 19.44 3.90
C VAL A 136 -14.49 20.49 5.00
N ALA A 137 -14.47 21.73 4.60
CA ALA A 137 -14.63 22.84 5.53
C ALA A 137 -16.05 22.87 6.09
#